data_0fab7dff7c1d8432e0345a3c4a7fa096
#
_entry.id   0fab7dff7c1d8432e0345a3c4a7fa096
#
_cell.length_a   1.000
_cell.length_b   1.000
_cell.length_c   1.000
_cell.angle_alpha   90.00
_cell.angle_beta   90.00
_cell.angle_gamma   90.00
#
_symmetry.space_group_name_H-M   'P 1'
#
loop_
_entity.id
_entity.type
_entity.pdbx_description
1 polymer ?
#
loop_
_entity_poly.entity_id
_entity_poly.type
_entity_poly.pdbx_seq_one_letter_code
_entity_poly.pdbx_strand_id
1 'polypeptide(L)'
;MGDQEYAEALKLGKREYKSCVSQGRFPYLPVLDDILSKEEVQTEQNMGLIQIPLDFVVGTSTMGRTFSFAANFMPILKENTEFAVKWANLSDAQINEGIRDPIIAYEYMNRYYVVEGNKRVSVLKYFKADSIVANVTRKIPKYSEDEDVKIYYEYMKFNEITGLFNIEFSKLGLAEQLLELTGCTTRWDPEIRSEFNSLYLHFDKAYEFRGGKKLPITVGDALTAFLNVYGYKEALAMSDEEMNTNVVKCWNEFVVLTQKQSVGLVMDPTAVQEKKSLLSYLLPVSNRKFTVAFLYPKAPEESDWIYAHELGRNYLEETFSDQMNTICCVSGVKEENVEDVLNEVIRDGADIVFEVAPEMMKPSLKIAVDHPDVKILNCTLNTPHKYIRTYYARMYEAKFIAGVIAGALTDNDRIAYIADYPIYGMIANINAFALGASFTNPRAKVYLEWSTKKGYDRERFLEENNISVVSDQDMITPNSANRQFGLYRVENGRTLNLAMPLWNWGIFYEKMIQSILAGSYQTEGNSEERALNYWWGMSAGVIDMICSNNVPGGVRRLADHLKSDIRKGDIVPFYGEIYSQDKELRNKKDVAMKPEDIMEMDWLVENVVGSIPSMDTLIDAAQTVVQLKGVEETK
;
A
#
# COMPACT_ATOMS: atom_id res chain seq x y z
N MET A 1 -17.78 26.08 -45.13
CA MET A 1 -17.19 25.86 -43.78
C MET A 1 -16.60 24.45 -43.71
N GLY A 2 -17.36 23.39 -43.84
CA GLY A 2 -16.87 22.00 -43.67
C GLY A 2 -15.71 21.58 -44.57
N ASP A 3 -15.56 22.14 -45.76
CA ASP A 3 -14.41 21.85 -46.63
C ASP A 3 -13.10 22.43 -46.09
N GLN A 4 -13.16 23.57 -45.40
CA GLN A 4 -11.99 24.19 -44.79
C GLN A 4 -11.55 23.37 -43.54
N GLU A 5 -12.49 22.97 -42.71
CA GLU A 5 -12.24 22.10 -41.54
C GLU A 5 -11.69 20.76 -41.99
N TYR A 6 -12.21 20.18 -43.11
CA TYR A 6 -11.64 18.96 -43.64
C TYR A 6 -10.18 19.12 -44.05
N ALA A 7 -9.84 20.22 -44.74
CA ALA A 7 -8.47 20.49 -45.15
C ALA A 7 -7.50 20.63 -43.95
N GLU A 8 -7.97 21.22 -42.85
CA GLU A 8 -7.21 21.32 -41.62
C GLU A 8 -7.08 19.95 -40.88
N ALA A 9 -8.18 19.21 -40.78
CA ALA A 9 -8.17 17.86 -40.19
C ALA A 9 -7.24 16.91 -40.99
N LEU A 10 -7.23 17.02 -42.32
CA LEU A 10 -6.34 16.28 -43.21
C LEU A 10 -4.86 16.60 -42.97
N LYS A 11 -4.53 17.86 -42.67
CA LYS A 11 -3.15 18.25 -42.29
C LYS A 11 -2.76 17.61 -40.98
N LEU A 12 -3.66 17.61 -39.97
CA LEU A 12 -3.46 16.94 -38.69
C LEU A 12 -3.26 15.42 -38.83
N GLY A 13 -4.10 14.77 -39.65
CA GLY A 13 -3.98 13.33 -39.91
C GLY A 13 -2.66 12.97 -40.60
N LYS A 14 -2.24 13.75 -41.64
CA LYS A 14 -0.96 13.53 -42.30
C LYS A 14 0.24 13.78 -41.38
N ARG A 15 0.14 14.74 -40.48
CA ARG A 15 1.18 15.00 -39.45
C ARG A 15 1.30 13.83 -38.50
N GLU A 16 0.18 13.34 -37.97
CA GLU A 16 0.15 12.18 -37.05
C GLU A 16 0.71 10.93 -37.75
N TYR A 17 0.26 10.66 -38.96
CA TYR A 17 0.76 9.55 -39.79
C TYR A 17 2.30 9.57 -39.88
N LYS A 18 2.88 10.73 -40.25
CA LYS A 18 4.34 10.88 -40.33
C LYS A 18 5.03 10.73 -39.00
N SER A 19 4.44 11.24 -37.93
CA SER A 19 4.95 11.12 -36.56
C SER A 19 5.02 9.66 -36.12
N CYS A 20 3.93 8.91 -36.34
CA CYS A 20 3.89 7.48 -36.00
C CYS A 20 4.97 6.69 -36.77
N VAL A 21 5.05 6.90 -38.11
CA VAL A 21 6.06 6.22 -38.95
C VAL A 21 7.48 6.55 -38.45
N SER A 22 7.77 7.82 -38.16
CA SER A 22 9.11 8.23 -37.70
C SER A 22 9.50 7.64 -36.35
N GLN A 23 8.50 7.29 -35.54
CA GLN A 23 8.69 6.68 -34.22
C GLN A 23 8.56 5.14 -34.23
N GLY A 24 8.41 4.53 -35.42
CA GLY A 24 8.20 3.09 -35.55
C GLY A 24 6.86 2.59 -35.01
N ARG A 25 5.88 3.48 -34.84
CA ARG A 25 4.52 3.15 -34.38
C ARG A 25 3.58 2.91 -35.57
N PHE A 26 2.56 2.06 -35.38
CA PHE A 26 1.54 1.82 -36.40
C PHE A 26 0.73 3.11 -36.65
N PRO A 27 0.63 3.58 -37.91
CA PRO A 27 0.12 4.92 -38.20
C PRO A 27 -1.40 5.03 -38.38
N TYR A 28 -2.10 3.90 -38.38
CA TYR A 28 -3.55 3.82 -38.56
C TYR A 28 -4.28 3.49 -37.24
N LEU A 29 -5.62 3.50 -37.32
CA LEU A 29 -6.44 3.09 -36.15
C LEU A 29 -6.17 1.63 -35.77
N PRO A 30 -6.03 1.31 -34.50
CA PRO A 30 -6.03 -0.07 -33.97
C PRO A 30 -7.33 -0.79 -34.38
N VAL A 31 -7.22 -2.10 -34.62
CA VAL A 31 -8.36 -2.94 -35.01
C VAL A 31 -8.63 -3.95 -33.90
N LEU A 32 -9.85 -3.98 -33.38
CA LEU A 32 -10.23 -4.87 -32.30
C LEU A 32 -10.11 -6.35 -32.71
N ASP A 33 -10.53 -6.71 -33.94
CA ASP A 33 -10.45 -8.10 -34.41
C ASP A 33 -9.01 -8.64 -34.41
N ASP A 34 -8.00 -7.78 -34.64
CA ASP A 34 -6.59 -8.17 -34.58
C ASP A 34 -6.11 -8.41 -33.16
N ILE A 35 -6.69 -7.72 -32.17
CA ILE A 35 -6.42 -7.89 -30.74
C ILE A 35 -7.08 -9.18 -30.27
N LEU A 36 -8.38 -9.33 -30.52
CA LEU A 36 -9.17 -10.49 -30.07
C LEU A 36 -8.76 -11.80 -30.77
N SER A 37 -8.09 -11.74 -31.92
CA SER A 37 -7.57 -12.96 -32.58
C SER A 37 -6.49 -13.69 -31.74
N LYS A 38 -5.92 -13.02 -30.76
CA LYS A 38 -4.86 -13.52 -29.87
C LYS A 38 -5.32 -13.76 -28.44
N GLU A 39 -6.53 -13.32 -28.11
CA GLU A 39 -7.06 -13.34 -26.75
C GLU A 39 -8.44 -14.01 -26.68
N GLU A 40 -8.71 -14.73 -25.61
CA GLU A 40 -10.00 -15.40 -25.38
C GLU A 40 -11.01 -14.41 -24.78
N VAL A 41 -12.12 -14.18 -25.48
CA VAL A 41 -13.28 -13.47 -24.93
C VAL A 41 -14.17 -14.47 -24.21
N GLN A 42 -14.47 -14.23 -22.94
CA GLN A 42 -15.33 -15.11 -22.15
C GLN A 42 -16.80 -14.92 -22.52
N THR A 43 -17.26 -13.66 -22.61
CA THR A 43 -18.67 -13.33 -22.86
C THR A 43 -18.81 -11.90 -23.39
N GLU A 44 -20.02 -11.59 -23.85
CA GLU A 44 -20.40 -10.24 -24.29
C GLU A 44 -21.55 -9.71 -23.43
N GLN A 45 -21.48 -8.44 -23.08
CA GLN A 45 -22.52 -7.75 -22.30
C GLN A 45 -23.02 -6.53 -23.06
N ASN A 46 -24.32 -6.43 -23.28
CA ASN A 46 -24.92 -5.23 -23.87
C ASN A 46 -25.07 -4.14 -22.80
N MET A 47 -24.34 -3.04 -22.97
CA MET A 47 -24.35 -1.88 -22.06
C MET A 47 -25.46 -0.88 -22.43
N GLY A 48 -26.06 -1.00 -23.61
CA GLY A 48 -27.05 -0.07 -24.14
C GLY A 48 -26.45 1.28 -24.54
N LEU A 49 -27.27 2.33 -24.48
CA LEU A 49 -26.85 3.69 -24.79
C LEU A 49 -26.16 4.32 -23.58
N ILE A 50 -24.87 4.59 -23.71
CA ILE A 50 -24.07 5.26 -22.69
C ILE A 50 -23.28 6.41 -23.30
N GLN A 51 -22.92 7.40 -22.52
CA GLN A 51 -22.02 8.48 -22.90
C GLN A 51 -20.60 8.06 -22.60
N ILE A 52 -19.75 7.98 -23.64
CA ILE A 52 -18.37 7.53 -23.53
C ILE A 52 -17.40 8.68 -23.80
N PRO A 53 -16.26 8.75 -23.08
CA PRO A 53 -15.22 9.74 -23.35
C PRO A 53 -14.60 9.50 -24.73
N LEU A 54 -14.41 10.58 -25.49
CA LEU A 54 -13.78 10.46 -26.81
C LEU A 54 -12.30 10.06 -26.74
N ASP A 55 -11.63 10.37 -25.63
CA ASP A 55 -10.23 9.96 -25.42
C ASP A 55 -10.10 8.43 -25.27
N PHE A 56 -11.15 7.74 -24.77
CA PHE A 56 -11.17 6.29 -24.67
C PHE A 56 -11.56 5.59 -25.97
N VAL A 57 -12.00 6.33 -26.99
CA VAL A 57 -12.26 5.79 -28.32
C VAL A 57 -10.94 5.74 -29.09
N VAL A 58 -10.35 4.54 -29.16
CA VAL A 58 -8.98 4.36 -29.65
C VAL A 58 -8.88 3.72 -31.04
N GLY A 59 -9.92 3.01 -31.49
CA GLY A 59 -9.82 2.23 -32.72
C GLY A 59 -11.15 1.91 -33.38
N THR A 60 -11.09 0.98 -34.30
CA THR A 60 -12.26 0.47 -35.07
C THR A 60 -12.37 -1.04 -34.87
N SER A 61 -13.58 -1.59 -35.04
CA SER A 61 -13.79 -3.03 -34.87
C SER A 61 -13.12 -3.87 -35.94
N THR A 62 -13.19 -3.44 -37.21
CA THR A 62 -12.73 -4.21 -38.36
C THR A 62 -11.77 -3.42 -39.26
N MET A 63 -10.95 -4.10 -40.07
CA MET A 63 -9.97 -3.52 -40.97
C MET A 63 -10.56 -2.63 -42.07
N GLY A 64 -11.82 -2.78 -42.45
CA GLY A 64 -12.40 -2.21 -43.65
C GLY A 64 -12.36 -0.68 -43.78
N ARG A 65 -12.07 0.07 -42.73
CA ARG A 65 -12.01 1.54 -42.71
C ARG A 65 -10.74 2.12 -42.09
N THR A 66 -9.82 1.28 -41.69
CA THR A 66 -8.57 1.65 -41.01
C THR A 66 -7.76 2.66 -41.82
N PHE A 67 -7.64 2.45 -43.12
CA PHE A 67 -6.80 3.27 -44.00
C PHE A 67 -7.39 4.65 -44.37
N SER A 68 -8.56 4.99 -43.84
CA SER A 68 -9.16 6.32 -44.06
C SER A 68 -8.72 7.34 -43.01
N PHE A 69 -8.16 6.87 -41.87
CA PHE A 69 -7.80 7.67 -40.72
C PHE A 69 -6.37 7.40 -40.26
N ALA A 70 -5.71 8.42 -39.73
CA ALA A 70 -4.53 8.25 -38.92
C ALA A 70 -4.89 7.74 -37.50
N ALA A 71 -3.91 7.35 -36.69
CA ALA A 71 -4.08 6.82 -35.34
C ALA A 71 -4.89 7.74 -34.39
N ASN A 72 -4.91 9.04 -34.65
CA ASN A 72 -5.70 10.04 -33.92
C ASN A 72 -7.12 10.27 -34.45
N PHE A 73 -7.65 9.39 -35.29
CA PHE A 73 -8.93 9.54 -36.02
C PHE A 73 -9.00 10.68 -37.03
N MET A 74 -7.94 11.44 -37.24
CA MET A 74 -7.96 12.46 -38.30
C MET A 74 -7.88 11.84 -39.69
N PRO A 75 -8.59 12.43 -40.71
CA PRO A 75 -8.62 11.90 -42.06
C PRO A 75 -7.25 11.97 -42.76
N ILE A 76 -6.99 11.00 -43.65
CA ILE A 76 -5.78 10.99 -44.49
C ILE A 76 -6.08 10.88 -45.99
N LEU A 77 -7.35 10.75 -46.34
CA LEU A 77 -7.80 10.69 -47.75
C LEU A 77 -7.83 12.10 -48.37
N LYS A 78 -7.67 12.18 -49.69
CA LYS A 78 -7.67 13.45 -50.44
C LYS A 78 -9.04 14.15 -50.39
N GLU A 79 -9.04 15.47 -50.54
CA GLU A 79 -10.22 16.33 -50.48
C GLU A 79 -11.30 15.99 -51.54
N ASN A 80 -10.91 15.46 -52.71
CA ASN A 80 -11.85 15.14 -53.79
C ASN A 80 -12.46 13.73 -53.70
N THR A 81 -12.77 13.28 -52.50
CA THR A 81 -13.33 11.94 -52.26
C THR A 81 -14.73 12.04 -51.66
N GLU A 82 -15.59 11.05 -51.89
CA GLU A 82 -16.90 10.92 -51.26
C GLU A 82 -16.75 10.91 -49.71
N PHE A 83 -15.62 10.40 -49.23
CA PHE A 83 -15.30 10.43 -47.84
C PHE A 83 -15.19 11.86 -47.30
N ALA A 84 -14.45 12.73 -47.99
CA ALA A 84 -14.25 14.12 -47.63
C ALA A 84 -15.57 14.90 -47.61
N VAL A 85 -16.41 14.73 -48.65
CA VAL A 85 -17.74 15.37 -48.69
C VAL A 85 -18.61 14.96 -47.49
N LYS A 86 -18.65 13.66 -47.16
CA LYS A 86 -19.43 13.19 -46.02
C LYS A 86 -18.87 13.68 -44.69
N TRP A 87 -17.55 13.83 -44.57
CA TRP A 87 -16.92 14.37 -43.37
C TRP A 87 -17.20 15.87 -43.23
N ALA A 88 -17.10 16.63 -44.32
CA ALA A 88 -17.40 18.07 -44.34
C ALA A 88 -18.88 18.35 -43.96
N ASN A 89 -19.82 17.56 -44.50
CA ASN A 89 -21.23 17.68 -44.12
C ASN A 89 -21.47 17.41 -42.61
N LEU A 90 -20.76 16.45 -42.01
CA LEU A 90 -20.84 16.20 -40.60
C LEU A 90 -20.21 17.33 -39.76
N SER A 91 -19.14 17.95 -40.29
CA SER A 91 -18.52 19.14 -39.67
C SER A 91 -19.47 20.33 -39.66
N ASP A 92 -20.15 20.58 -40.79
CA ASP A 92 -21.18 21.63 -40.85
C ASP A 92 -22.35 21.34 -39.93
N ALA A 93 -22.80 20.09 -39.79
CA ALA A 93 -23.84 19.68 -38.85
C ALA A 93 -23.37 19.90 -37.39
N GLN A 94 -22.11 19.58 -37.06
CA GLN A 94 -21.56 19.82 -35.74
C GLN A 94 -21.53 21.30 -35.33
N ILE A 95 -21.20 22.18 -36.31
CA ILE A 95 -21.17 23.63 -36.10
C ILE A 95 -22.58 24.21 -35.88
N ASN A 96 -23.56 23.72 -36.65
CA ASN A 96 -24.90 24.33 -36.70
C ASN A 96 -25.83 23.82 -35.57
N GLU A 97 -25.82 22.51 -35.32
CA GLU A 97 -26.79 21.86 -34.42
C GLU A 97 -26.22 20.81 -33.46
N GLY A 98 -24.94 20.47 -33.62
CA GLY A 98 -24.26 19.39 -32.91
C GLY A 98 -24.63 17.99 -33.40
N ILE A 99 -23.67 17.09 -33.38
CA ILE A 99 -23.86 15.66 -33.71
C ILE A 99 -24.49 14.95 -32.51
N ARG A 100 -25.74 14.49 -32.66
CA ARG A 100 -26.52 13.82 -31.61
C ARG A 100 -26.70 12.32 -31.87
N ASP A 101 -26.50 11.86 -33.08
CA ASP A 101 -26.70 10.46 -33.45
C ASP A 101 -25.66 9.57 -32.73
N PRO A 102 -26.11 8.54 -32.01
CA PRO A 102 -25.19 7.64 -31.31
C PRO A 102 -24.34 6.84 -32.30
N ILE A 103 -23.13 6.51 -31.91
CA ILE A 103 -22.28 5.53 -32.58
C ILE A 103 -22.58 4.11 -32.07
N ILE A 104 -22.09 3.09 -32.78
CA ILE A 104 -22.03 1.70 -32.29
C ILE A 104 -20.57 1.39 -32.04
N ALA A 105 -20.28 0.87 -30.85
CA ALA A 105 -18.93 0.55 -30.46
C ALA A 105 -18.86 -0.75 -29.60
N TYR A 106 -17.74 -1.43 -29.73
CA TYR A 106 -17.34 -2.44 -28.75
C TYR A 106 -16.47 -1.81 -27.67
N GLU A 107 -16.63 -2.23 -26.42
CA GLU A 107 -15.72 -1.93 -25.33
C GLU A 107 -14.90 -3.18 -25.03
N TYR A 108 -13.57 -3.02 -24.88
CA TYR A 108 -12.64 -4.05 -24.47
C TYR A 108 -11.52 -3.42 -23.65
N MET A 109 -11.28 -3.92 -22.43
CA MET A 109 -10.24 -3.43 -21.52
C MET A 109 -10.29 -1.90 -21.33
N ASN A 110 -11.49 -1.36 -21.07
CA ASN A 110 -11.77 0.07 -20.92
C ASN A 110 -11.37 0.95 -22.12
N ARG A 111 -11.39 0.39 -23.34
CA ARG A 111 -11.17 1.10 -24.60
C ARG A 111 -12.32 0.80 -25.56
N TYR A 112 -12.68 1.82 -26.34
CA TYR A 112 -13.80 1.72 -27.27
C TYR A 112 -13.31 1.62 -28.72
N TYR A 113 -13.90 0.70 -29.44
CA TYR A 113 -13.60 0.40 -30.87
C TYR A 113 -14.87 0.58 -31.69
N VAL A 114 -14.85 1.52 -32.61
CA VAL A 114 -16.03 1.92 -33.35
C VAL A 114 -16.42 0.84 -34.37
N VAL A 115 -17.66 0.37 -34.31
CA VAL A 115 -18.28 -0.50 -35.33
C VAL A 115 -18.88 0.37 -36.41
N GLU A 116 -19.69 1.38 -36.02
CA GLU A 116 -20.31 2.35 -36.90
C GLU A 116 -20.20 3.77 -36.35
N GLY A 117 -19.80 4.72 -37.18
CA GLY A 117 -19.72 6.14 -36.81
C GLY A 117 -18.30 6.72 -36.76
N ASN A 118 -17.28 6.06 -37.36
CA ASN A 118 -15.88 6.55 -37.35
C ASN A 118 -15.74 8.02 -37.83
N LYS A 119 -16.57 8.49 -38.77
CA LYS A 119 -16.53 9.90 -39.21
C LYS A 119 -17.08 10.84 -38.14
N ARG A 120 -18.15 10.44 -37.42
CA ARG A 120 -18.68 11.21 -36.28
C ARG A 120 -17.63 11.38 -35.19
N VAL A 121 -16.96 10.29 -34.82
CA VAL A 121 -15.82 10.33 -33.88
C VAL A 121 -14.71 11.25 -34.40
N SER A 122 -14.34 11.14 -35.67
CA SER A 122 -13.31 11.98 -36.28
C SER A 122 -13.65 13.48 -36.20
N VAL A 123 -14.88 13.86 -36.54
CA VAL A 123 -15.34 15.25 -36.45
C VAL A 123 -15.35 15.74 -35.03
N LEU A 124 -15.91 14.99 -34.09
CA LEU A 124 -15.97 15.39 -32.68
C LEU A 124 -14.59 15.51 -32.06
N LYS A 125 -13.66 14.59 -32.38
CA LYS A 125 -12.24 14.73 -31.92
C LYS A 125 -11.56 15.97 -32.55
N TYR A 126 -11.87 16.31 -33.79
CA TYR A 126 -11.35 17.55 -34.43
C TYR A 126 -11.83 18.80 -33.68
N PHE A 127 -13.10 18.84 -33.28
CA PHE A 127 -13.68 19.92 -32.47
C PHE A 127 -13.38 19.82 -30.97
N LYS A 128 -12.58 18.85 -30.54
CA LYS A 128 -12.20 18.61 -29.14
C LYS A 128 -13.42 18.46 -28.23
N ALA A 129 -14.44 17.76 -28.68
CA ALA A 129 -15.55 17.39 -27.81
C ALA A 129 -15.09 16.34 -26.77
N ASP A 130 -15.64 16.40 -25.58
CA ASP A 130 -15.23 15.53 -24.45
C ASP A 130 -15.78 14.11 -24.62
N SER A 131 -17.00 13.95 -25.16
CA SER A 131 -17.72 12.68 -25.15
C SER A 131 -18.66 12.51 -26.33
N ILE A 132 -19.12 11.27 -26.54
CA ILE A 132 -20.14 10.91 -27.53
C ILE A 132 -21.08 9.86 -26.96
N VAL A 133 -22.35 9.91 -27.37
CA VAL A 133 -23.32 8.83 -27.05
C VAL A 133 -23.04 7.63 -27.94
N ALA A 134 -22.97 6.45 -27.35
CA ALA A 134 -22.70 5.20 -28.07
C ALA A 134 -23.62 4.07 -27.58
N ASN A 135 -24.05 3.23 -28.51
CA ASN A 135 -24.62 1.92 -28.18
C ASN A 135 -23.45 0.93 -28.05
N VAL A 136 -23.17 0.49 -26.84
CA VAL A 136 -21.96 -0.24 -26.52
C VAL A 136 -22.25 -1.69 -26.18
N THR A 137 -21.47 -2.59 -26.77
CA THR A 137 -21.36 -3.99 -26.33
C THR A 137 -19.95 -4.21 -25.77
N ARG A 138 -19.90 -4.61 -24.48
CA ARG A 138 -18.67 -4.94 -23.78
C ARG A 138 -18.24 -6.36 -24.11
N LYS A 139 -16.97 -6.53 -24.48
CA LYS A 139 -16.33 -7.84 -24.67
C LYS A 139 -15.44 -8.12 -23.46
N ILE A 140 -15.85 -9.11 -22.67
CA ILE A 140 -15.19 -9.42 -21.40
C ILE A 140 -14.10 -10.46 -21.66
N PRO A 141 -12.81 -10.18 -21.35
CA PRO A 141 -11.73 -11.14 -21.44
C PRO A 141 -11.95 -12.31 -20.45
N LYS A 142 -11.33 -13.45 -20.75
CA LYS A 142 -11.28 -14.54 -19.77
C LYS A 142 -10.46 -14.08 -18.57
N TYR A 143 -10.97 -14.39 -17.36
CA TYR A 143 -10.24 -14.07 -16.14
C TYR A 143 -8.88 -14.76 -16.12
N SER A 144 -7.83 -14.04 -15.74
CA SER A 144 -6.48 -14.54 -15.56
C SER A 144 -5.82 -13.84 -14.37
N GLU A 145 -4.67 -14.33 -13.95
CA GLU A 145 -3.87 -13.75 -12.89
C GLU A 145 -3.08 -12.50 -13.33
N ASP A 146 -3.18 -12.11 -14.60
CA ASP A 146 -2.56 -10.90 -15.12
C ASP A 146 -3.14 -9.66 -14.44
N GLU A 147 -2.27 -8.78 -13.98
CA GLU A 147 -2.64 -7.59 -13.20
C GLU A 147 -3.63 -6.69 -13.97
N ASP A 148 -3.40 -6.47 -15.26
CA ASP A 148 -4.28 -5.66 -16.11
C ASP A 148 -5.70 -6.24 -16.20
N VAL A 149 -5.82 -7.58 -16.23
CA VAL A 149 -7.13 -8.26 -16.25
C VAL A 149 -7.83 -8.12 -14.91
N LYS A 150 -7.10 -8.27 -13.79
CA LYS A 150 -7.66 -8.06 -12.44
C LYS A 150 -8.18 -6.63 -12.25
N ILE A 151 -7.37 -5.63 -12.63
CA ILE A 151 -7.76 -4.21 -12.58
C ILE A 151 -9.01 -3.97 -13.44
N TYR A 152 -9.10 -4.60 -14.61
CA TYR A 152 -10.27 -4.45 -15.48
C TYR A 152 -11.53 -5.08 -14.85
N TYR A 153 -11.42 -6.21 -14.17
CA TYR A 153 -12.57 -6.81 -13.45
C TYR A 153 -13.03 -5.93 -12.27
N GLU A 154 -12.12 -5.31 -11.52
CA GLU A 154 -12.48 -4.29 -10.53
C GLU A 154 -13.16 -3.09 -11.17
N TYR A 155 -12.62 -2.60 -12.29
CA TYR A 155 -13.21 -1.51 -13.05
C TYR A 155 -14.65 -1.84 -13.51
N MET A 156 -14.93 -3.06 -13.97
CA MET A 156 -16.29 -3.46 -14.34
C MET A 156 -17.23 -3.38 -13.13
N LYS A 157 -16.81 -3.88 -11.96
CA LYS A 157 -17.59 -3.78 -10.71
C LYS A 157 -17.83 -2.32 -10.32
N PHE A 158 -16.81 -1.48 -10.44
CA PHE A 158 -16.92 -0.03 -10.21
C PHE A 158 -17.95 0.61 -11.14
N ASN A 159 -17.92 0.31 -12.45
CA ASN A 159 -18.92 0.82 -13.41
C ASN A 159 -20.34 0.38 -13.08
N GLU A 160 -20.54 -0.88 -12.65
CA GLU A 160 -21.86 -1.40 -12.30
C GLU A 160 -22.47 -0.63 -11.13
N ILE A 161 -21.64 -0.29 -10.14
CA ILE A 161 -22.04 0.46 -8.95
C ILE A 161 -22.28 1.93 -9.28
N THR A 162 -21.31 2.58 -9.93
CA THR A 162 -21.31 4.02 -10.11
C THR A 162 -22.05 4.49 -11.37
N GLY A 163 -22.05 3.67 -12.42
CA GLY A 163 -22.49 4.07 -13.76
C GLY A 163 -21.59 5.12 -14.43
N LEU A 164 -20.34 5.26 -13.97
CA LEU A 164 -19.33 6.16 -14.54
C LEU A 164 -18.40 5.38 -15.51
N PHE A 165 -18.13 5.96 -16.66
CA PHE A 165 -17.32 5.36 -17.74
C PHE A 165 -16.12 6.23 -18.13
N ASN A 166 -15.88 7.29 -17.39
CA ASN A 166 -14.84 8.29 -17.67
C ASN A 166 -13.66 8.22 -16.67
N ILE A 167 -13.63 7.24 -15.79
CA ILE A 167 -12.60 7.09 -14.76
C ILE A 167 -11.81 5.82 -15.03
N GLU A 168 -10.50 5.90 -14.91
CA GLU A 168 -9.57 4.77 -15.07
C GLU A 168 -8.75 4.58 -13.82
N PHE A 169 -8.32 3.35 -13.61
CA PHE A 169 -7.37 2.97 -12.58
C PHE A 169 -6.21 2.20 -13.19
N SER A 170 -5.00 2.41 -12.70
CA SER A 170 -3.80 1.70 -13.15
C SER A 170 -3.27 0.70 -12.13
N LYS A 171 -3.90 0.61 -10.96
CA LYS A 171 -3.50 -0.31 -9.88
C LYS A 171 -4.70 -1.00 -9.28
N LEU A 172 -4.47 -2.24 -8.86
CA LEU A 172 -5.45 -3.08 -8.16
C LEU A 172 -5.82 -2.45 -6.80
N GLY A 173 -7.07 -2.57 -6.40
CA GLY A 173 -7.60 -2.08 -5.12
C GLY A 173 -8.03 -0.61 -5.12
N LEU A 174 -7.57 0.24 -6.06
CA LEU A 174 -7.88 1.67 -6.05
C LEU A 174 -9.35 1.97 -6.38
N ALA A 175 -9.98 1.18 -7.24
CA ALA A 175 -11.40 1.35 -7.56
C ALA A 175 -12.29 1.04 -6.33
N GLU A 176 -11.98 -0.01 -5.59
CA GLU A 176 -12.68 -0.37 -4.36
C GLU A 176 -12.45 0.68 -3.27
N GLN A 177 -11.21 1.10 -3.07
CA GLN A 177 -10.84 2.16 -2.13
C GLN A 177 -11.58 3.48 -2.43
N LEU A 178 -11.72 3.85 -3.71
CA LEU A 178 -12.46 5.05 -4.10
C LEU A 178 -13.95 4.93 -3.69
N LEU A 179 -14.57 3.77 -3.88
CA LEU A 179 -15.95 3.54 -3.43
C LEU A 179 -16.10 3.66 -1.91
N GLU A 180 -15.18 3.10 -1.16
CA GLU A 180 -15.15 3.21 0.31
C GLU A 180 -15.02 4.67 0.77
N LEU A 181 -14.12 5.45 0.15
CA LEU A 181 -13.91 6.85 0.48
C LEU A 181 -15.14 7.73 0.21
N THR A 182 -15.97 7.37 -0.78
CA THR A 182 -17.24 8.07 -1.01
C THR A 182 -18.33 7.70 0.02
N GLY A 183 -18.14 6.62 0.76
CA GLY A 183 -19.14 6.07 1.69
C GLY A 183 -20.35 5.44 0.99
N CYS A 184 -20.30 5.21 -0.32
CA CYS A 184 -21.41 4.74 -1.12
C CYS A 184 -21.02 3.52 -1.96
N THR A 185 -21.09 2.35 -1.35
CA THR A 185 -20.70 1.04 -1.94
C THR A 185 -21.84 0.35 -2.68
N THR A 186 -23.05 0.91 -2.63
CA THR A 186 -24.23 0.43 -3.37
C THR A 186 -24.43 1.24 -4.64
N ARG A 187 -25.33 0.77 -5.54
CA ARG A 187 -25.58 1.44 -6.82
C ARG A 187 -25.93 2.92 -6.63
N TRP A 188 -25.18 3.77 -7.30
CA TRP A 188 -25.32 5.22 -7.23
C TRP A 188 -26.59 5.72 -7.94
N ASP A 189 -27.31 6.60 -7.28
CA ASP A 189 -28.37 7.36 -7.91
C ASP A 189 -27.82 8.49 -8.82
N PRO A 190 -28.65 9.15 -9.63
CA PRO A 190 -28.19 10.22 -10.52
C PRO A 190 -27.59 11.44 -9.79
N GLU A 191 -28.00 11.72 -8.54
CA GLU A 191 -27.54 12.86 -7.77
C GLU A 191 -26.10 12.64 -7.28
N ILE A 192 -25.84 11.52 -6.63
CA ILE A 192 -24.49 11.09 -6.19
C ILE A 192 -23.53 11.05 -7.40
N ARG A 193 -24.00 10.49 -8.52
CA ARG A 193 -23.17 10.42 -9.75
C ARG A 193 -22.82 11.80 -10.28
N SER A 194 -23.77 12.73 -10.31
CA SER A 194 -23.55 14.09 -10.78
C SER A 194 -22.59 14.86 -9.88
N GLU A 195 -22.77 14.72 -8.56
CA GLU A 195 -21.92 15.34 -7.55
C GLU A 195 -20.47 14.84 -7.67
N PHE A 196 -20.29 13.53 -7.71
CA PHE A 196 -18.96 12.93 -7.85
C PHE A 196 -18.30 13.31 -9.20
N ASN A 197 -19.05 13.28 -10.30
CA ASN A 197 -18.49 13.67 -11.59
C ASN A 197 -18.05 15.14 -11.61
N SER A 198 -18.77 16.01 -10.91
CA SER A 198 -18.37 17.41 -10.71
C SER A 198 -17.04 17.52 -9.96
N LEU A 199 -16.88 16.77 -8.87
CA LEU A 199 -15.62 16.70 -8.12
C LEU A 199 -14.49 16.16 -9.00
N TYR A 200 -14.74 15.07 -9.73
CA TYR A 200 -13.74 14.48 -10.63
C TYR A 200 -13.23 15.49 -11.66
N LEU A 201 -14.12 16.20 -12.33
CA LEU A 201 -13.74 17.22 -13.31
C LEU A 201 -13.01 18.41 -12.68
N HIS A 202 -13.42 18.82 -11.47
CA HIS A 202 -12.76 19.88 -10.72
C HIS A 202 -11.31 19.50 -10.35
N PHE A 203 -11.15 18.28 -9.83
CA PHE A 203 -9.83 17.72 -9.50
C PHE A 203 -8.97 17.54 -10.76
N ASP A 204 -9.51 16.93 -11.83
CA ASP A 204 -8.77 16.70 -13.09
C ASP A 204 -8.20 18.00 -13.65
N LYS A 205 -8.98 19.08 -13.65
CA LYS A 205 -8.53 20.39 -14.09
C LYS A 205 -7.33 20.92 -13.26
N ALA A 206 -7.38 20.79 -11.94
CA ALA A 206 -6.29 21.19 -11.07
C ALA A 206 -5.05 20.30 -11.23
N TYR A 207 -5.26 18.99 -11.35
CA TYR A 207 -4.21 18.00 -11.57
C TYR A 207 -3.51 18.20 -12.92
N GLU A 208 -4.27 18.42 -14.01
CA GLU A 208 -3.73 18.74 -15.33
C GLU A 208 -2.94 20.05 -15.33
N PHE A 209 -3.47 21.09 -14.70
CA PHE A 209 -2.80 22.39 -14.58
C PHE A 209 -1.41 22.28 -13.93
N ARG A 210 -1.26 21.40 -12.94
CA ARG A 210 0.03 21.10 -12.29
C ARG A 210 0.94 20.22 -13.14
N GLY A 211 0.43 19.57 -14.17
CA GLY A 211 1.18 18.70 -15.07
C GLY A 211 0.96 17.21 -14.78
N GLY A 212 -0.13 16.84 -14.12
CA GLY A 212 -0.48 15.47 -13.74
C GLY A 212 -0.51 14.49 -14.89
N LYS A 213 -0.95 14.91 -16.09
CA LYS A 213 -0.92 14.07 -17.31
C LYS A 213 0.49 13.60 -17.74
N LYS A 214 1.55 14.10 -17.11
CA LYS A 214 2.92 13.63 -17.35
C LYS A 214 3.32 12.48 -16.42
N LEU A 215 2.57 12.27 -15.35
CA LEU A 215 2.79 11.15 -14.44
C LEU A 215 2.21 9.88 -15.08
N PRO A 216 2.87 8.73 -14.94
CA PRO A 216 2.40 7.44 -15.47
C PRO A 216 1.34 6.78 -14.56
N ILE A 217 0.39 7.58 -14.08
CA ILE A 217 -0.78 7.14 -13.31
C ILE A 217 -2.03 7.80 -13.87
N THR A 218 -3.19 7.22 -13.60
CA THR A 218 -4.47 7.77 -14.05
C THR A 218 -4.96 8.90 -13.15
N VAL A 219 -5.92 9.69 -13.62
CA VAL A 219 -6.60 10.70 -12.81
C VAL A 219 -7.38 10.03 -11.66
N GLY A 220 -7.94 8.84 -11.90
CA GLY A 220 -8.61 8.05 -10.86
C GLY A 220 -7.68 7.65 -9.72
N ASP A 221 -6.46 7.21 -10.05
CA ASP A 221 -5.43 6.88 -9.04
C ASP A 221 -5.06 8.12 -8.20
N ALA A 222 -4.82 9.24 -8.86
CA ALA A 222 -4.46 10.49 -8.19
C ALA A 222 -5.61 11.03 -7.32
N LEU A 223 -6.87 10.95 -7.82
CA LEU A 223 -8.04 11.35 -7.03
C LEU A 223 -8.21 10.46 -5.80
N THR A 224 -8.03 9.15 -5.93
CA THR A 224 -8.10 8.23 -4.78
C THR A 224 -7.07 8.61 -3.71
N ALA A 225 -5.83 8.90 -4.10
CA ALA A 225 -4.81 9.37 -3.16
C ALA A 225 -5.17 10.73 -2.54
N PHE A 226 -5.71 11.65 -3.31
CA PHE A 226 -6.17 12.96 -2.82
C PHE A 226 -7.30 12.82 -1.78
N LEU A 227 -8.28 11.96 -2.07
CA LEU A 227 -9.39 11.69 -1.16
C LEU A 227 -8.97 10.92 0.10
N ASN A 228 -7.90 10.16 0.06
CA ASN A 228 -7.30 9.56 1.27
C ASN A 228 -6.77 10.64 2.23
N VAL A 229 -6.30 11.77 1.71
CA VAL A 229 -5.76 12.87 2.52
C VAL A 229 -6.87 13.77 3.05
N TYR A 230 -7.77 14.25 2.19
CA TYR A 230 -8.74 15.27 2.54
C TYR A 230 -10.14 14.74 2.82
N GLY A 231 -10.44 13.51 2.41
CA GLY A 231 -11.78 12.95 2.48
C GLY A 231 -12.73 13.48 1.40
N TYR A 232 -13.79 12.71 1.12
CA TYR A 232 -14.75 13.01 0.04
C TYR A 232 -15.55 14.30 0.28
N LYS A 233 -16.07 14.48 1.50
CA LYS A 233 -16.94 15.63 1.84
C LYS A 233 -16.18 16.95 1.80
N GLU A 234 -14.95 16.98 2.29
CA GLU A 234 -14.11 18.17 2.27
C GLU A 234 -13.72 18.52 0.84
N ALA A 235 -13.30 17.53 0.05
CA ALA A 235 -12.94 17.72 -1.35
C ALA A 235 -14.10 18.30 -2.19
N LEU A 236 -15.35 17.87 -1.95
CA LEU A 236 -16.54 18.44 -2.58
C LEU A 236 -16.77 19.91 -2.26
N ALA A 237 -16.40 20.36 -1.05
CA ALA A 237 -16.62 21.72 -0.59
C ALA A 237 -15.50 22.68 -1.01
N MET A 238 -14.39 22.20 -1.57
CA MET A 238 -13.23 23.03 -1.95
C MET A 238 -13.56 24.00 -3.08
N SER A 239 -13.08 25.22 -2.93
CA SER A 239 -13.02 26.20 -4.02
C SER A 239 -11.92 25.84 -5.04
N ASP A 240 -11.94 26.47 -6.22
CA ASP A 240 -10.89 26.29 -7.25
C ASP A 240 -9.47 26.59 -6.70
N GLU A 241 -9.33 27.60 -5.83
CA GLU A 241 -8.05 27.99 -5.22
C GLU A 241 -7.56 26.95 -4.21
N GLU A 242 -8.45 26.45 -3.36
CA GLU A 242 -8.16 25.39 -2.39
C GLU A 242 -7.80 24.09 -3.08
N MET A 243 -8.56 23.69 -4.11
CA MET A 243 -8.27 22.49 -4.90
C MET A 243 -6.88 22.57 -5.52
N ASN A 244 -6.55 23.68 -6.20
CA ASN A 244 -5.23 23.87 -6.80
C ASN A 244 -4.10 23.81 -5.76
N THR A 245 -4.29 24.46 -4.61
CA THR A 245 -3.31 24.49 -3.51
C THR A 245 -3.09 23.09 -2.93
N ASN A 246 -4.17 22.37 -2.68
CA ASN A 246 -4.13 21.06 -2.04
C ASN A 246 -3.61 19.97 -2.99
N VAL A 247 -3.87 20.05 -4.30
CA VAL A 247 -3.22 19.20 -5.31
C VAL A 247 -1.70 19.38 -5.30
N VAL A 248 -1.20 20.62 -5.14
CA VAL A 248 0.25 20.87 -5.00
C VAL A 248 0.82 20.24 -3.73
N LYS A 249 0.12 20.36 -2.60
CA LYS A 249 0.55 19.76 -1.33
C LYS A 249 0.60 18.22 -1.43
N CYS A 250 -0.39 17.58 -2.08
CA CYS A 250 -0.45 16.13 -2.26
C CYS A 250 0.50 15.58 -3.33
N TRP A 251 1.25 16.42 -4.04
CA TRP A 251 2.02 16.00 -5.22
C TRP A 251 2.95 14.81 -4.98
N ASN A 252 3.59 14.75 -3.82
CA ASN A 252 4.50 13.66 -3.49
C ASN A 252 3.78 12.31 -3.30
N GLU A 253 2.52 12.29 -2.84
CA GLU A 253 1.69 11.08 -2.80
C GLU A 253 1.41 10.55 -4.21
N PHE A 254 1.16 11.44 -5.19
CA PHE A 254 1.00 11.04 -6.59
C PHE A 254 2.29 10.47 -7.18
N VAL A 255 3.45 11.04 -6.83
CA VAL A 255 4.76 10.55 -7.28
C VAL A 255 5.03 9.15 -6.73
N VAL A 256 4.72 8.88 -5.48
CA VAL A 256 4.87 7.53 -4.89
C VAL A 256 4.05 6.49 -5.66
N LEU A 257 2.84 6.83 -6.10
CA LEU A 257 2.00 5.94 -6.91
C LEU A 257 2.60 5.62 -8.29
N THR A 258 3.54 6.42 -8.82
CA THR A 258 4.21 6.12 -10.09
C THR A 258 5.18 4.95 -9.99
N GLN A 259 5.60 4.59 -8.79
CA GLN A 259 6.61 3.55 -8.56
C GLN A 259 5.97 2.16 -8.59
N LYS A 260 6.64 1.19 -9.24
CA LYS A 260 6.23 -0.23 -9.19
C LYS A 260 6.27 -0.76 -7.77
N GLN A 261 7.28 -0.36 -7.03
CA GLN A 261 7.47 -0.64 -5.60
C GLN A 261 7.37 0.69 -4.85
N SER A 262 6.19 0.99 -4.32
CA SER A 262 5.90 2.27 -3.67
C SER A 262 6.58 2.43 -2.31
N VAL A 263 6.97 1.31 -1.67
CA VAL A 263 7.63 1.27 -0.36
C VAL A 263 9.11 0.96 -0.52
N GLY A 264 9.97 1.73 0.16
CA GLY A 264 11.40 1.48 0.31
C GLY A 264 11.72 1.09 1.76
N LEU A 265 12.28 -0.09 1.98
CA LEU A 265 12.66 -0.56 3.31
C LEU A 265 14.04 -0.04 3.71
N VAL A 266 14.12 0.61 4.86
CA VAL A 266 15.39 1.01 5.52
C VAL A 266 15.69 -0.01 6.61
N MET A 267 16.59 -0.94 6.32
CA MET A 267 16.86 -2.12 7.15
C MET A 267 17.77 -1.83 8.36
N ASP A 268 18.63 -0.82 8.27
CA ASP A 268 19.56 -0.43 9.32
C ASP A 268 19.66 1.09 9.40
N PRO A 269 19.95 1.66 10.57
CA PRO A 269 20.16 3.09 10.72
C PRO A 269 21.29 3.57 9.80
N THR A 270 21.05 4.65 9.09
CA THR A 270 22.12 5.31 8.32
C THR A 270 23.20 5.76 9.28
N ALA A 271 24.45 5.37 9.02
CA ALA A 271 25.56 5.80 9.83
C ALA A 271 25.60 7.34 9.85
N VAL A 272 25.33 7.93 11.01
CA VAL A 272 25.46 9.37 11.21
C VAL A 272 26.94 9.68 11.04
N GLN A 273 27.33 10.08 9.82
CA GLN A 273 28.65 10.71 9.65
C GLN A 273 28.57 12.01 10.43
N GLU A 274 29.30 12.10 11.53
CA GLU A 274 29.61 13.37 12.18
C GLU A 274 30.35 14.29 11.20
N LYS A 275 29.64 14.83 10.22
CA LYS A 275 30.08 16.03 9.53
C LYS A 275 29.90 17.16 10.54
N LYS A 276 30.87 17.31 11.42
CA LYS A 276 31.08 18.58 12.11
C LYS A 276 31.35 19.62 11.04
N SER A 277 30.25 20.19 10.50
CA SER A 277 30.35 21.36 9.65
C SER A 277 30.97 22.44 10.51
N LEU A 278 32.09 23.01 10.05
CA LEU A 278 32.70 24.21 10.66
C LEU A 278 31.69 25.36 10.78
N LEU A 279 30.61 25.34 10.03
CA LEU A 279 29.47 26.26 10.11
C LEU A 279 28.59 26.04 11.35
N SER A 280 28.59 24.84 11.97
CA SER A 280 27.82 24.61 13.20
C SER A 280 28.36 25.36 14.41
N TYR A 281 29.61 25.79 14.36
CA TYR A 281 30.22 26.66 15.39
C TYR A 281 29.87 28.15 15.23
N LEU A 282 29.28 28.54 14.09
CA LEU A 282 28.99 29.94 13.77
C LEU A 282 27.49 30.30 13.81
N LEU A 283 26.61 29.31 13.89
CA LEU A 283 25.20 29.52 14.07
C LEU A 283 24.91 29.62 15.58
N PRO A 284 24.11 30.63 16.03
CA PRO A 284 23.67 30.66 17.40
C PRO A 284 22.91 29.34 17.70
N VAL A 285 23.38 28.58 18.65
CA VAL A 285 22.67 27.43 19.18
C VAL A 285 21.30 27.93 19.62
N SER A 286 20.25 27.56 18.90
CA SER A 286 18.89 27.81 19.35
C SER A 286 18.77 27.15 20.72
N ASN A 287 18.57 27.94 21.76
CA ASN A 287 18.35 27.47 23.14
C ASN A 287 17.00 26.78 23.31
N ARG A 288 16.26 26.54 22.21
CA ARG A 288 14.96 25.84 22.23
C ARG A 288 15.22 24.33 22.28
N LYS A 289 14.73 23.69 23.34
CA LYS A 289 14.61 22.23 23.40
C LYS A 289 13.62 21.80 22.31
N PHE A 290 13.95 20.73 21.60
CA PHE A 290 12.98 20.14 20.68
C PHE A 290 11.98 19.26 21.45
N THR A 291 10.77 19.17 20.92
CA THR A 291 9.64 18.53 21.56
C THR A 291 9.22 17.28 20.78
N VAL A 292 9.14 16.15 21.48
CA VAL A 292 8.72 14.88 20.93
C VAL A 292 7.40 14.44 21.56
N ALA A 293 6.39 14.20 20.75
CA ALA A 293 5.09 13.73 21.19
C ALA A 293 4.93 12.23 20.90
N PHE A 294 4.22 11.54 21.79
CA PHE A 294 3.84 10.13 21.62
C PHE A 294 2.32 10.01 21.70
N LEU A 295 1.70 9.40 20.69
CA LEU A 295 0.26 9.18 20.66
C LEU A 295 -0.06 7.72 20.96
N TYR A 296 -0.87 7.50 22.00
CA TYR A 296 -1.26 6.18 22.49
C TYR A 296 -2.78 5.96 22.37
N PRO A 297 -3.24 4.82 21.80
CA PRO A 297 -4.66 4.49 21.74
C PRO A 297 -5.24 4.11 23.11
N LYS A 298 -4.40 3.66 24.05
CA LYS A 298 -4.77 3.23 25.41
C LYS A 298 -3.74 3.67 26.42
N ALA A 299 -4.07 3.54 27.71
CA ALA A 299 -3.08 3.72 28.78
C ALA A 299 -1.98 2.64 28.70
N PRO A 300 -0.73 2.97 29.05
CA PRO A 300 0.37 1.99 29.04
C PRO A 300 0.11 0.76 29.90
N GLU A 301 -0.65 0.90 30.99
CA GLU A 301 -0.99 -0.17 31.91
C GLU A 301 -2.02 -1.16 31.36
N GLU A 302 -2.71 -0.79 30.28
CA GLU A 302 -3.78 -1.58 29.67
C GLU A 302 -3.32 -2.41 28.45
N SER A 303 -2.08 -2.19 27.97
CA SER A 303 -1.56 -2.85 26.78
C SER A 303 -0.06 -3.07 26.88
N ASP A 304 0.36 -4.31 26.71
CA ASP A 304 1.78 -4.69 26.65
C ASP A 304 2.53 -3.94 25.56
N TRP A 305 1.88 -3.79 24.41
CA TRP A 305 2.40 -3.05 23.24
C TRP A 305 2.68 -1.58 23.61
N ILE A 306 1.68 -0.90 24.16
CA ILE A 306 1.83 0.51 24.56
C ILE A 306 2.86 0.66 25.70
N TYR A 307 2.87 -0.27 26.62
CA TYR A 307 3.85 -0.28 27.70
C TYR A 307 5.30 -0.37 27.20
N ALA A 308 5.54 -1.18 26.15
CA ALA A 308 6.86 -1.26 25.52
C ALA A 308 7.29 0.09 24.90
N HIS A 309 6.38 0.81 24.26
CA HIS A 309 6.63 2.15 23.72
C HIS A 309 6.85 3.18 24.83
N GLU A 310 6.09 3.11 25.92
CA GLU A 310 6.25 3.99 27.08
C GLU A 310 7.62 3.81 27.76
N LEU A 311 8.12 2.57 27.86
CA LEU A 311 9.49 2.32 28.30
C LEU A 311 10.52 3.01 27.37
N GLY A 312 10.24 3.00 26.07
CA GLY A 312 11.06 3.71 25.08
C GLY A 312 11.02 5.23 25.25
N ARG A 313 9.85 5.82 25.54
CA ARG A 313 9.71 7.24 25.85
C ARG A 313 10.48 7.63 27.10
N ASN A 314 10.34 6.86 28.18
CA ASN A 314 11.09 7.09 29.44
C ASN A 314 12.60 7.02 29.22
N TYR A 315 13.08 6.07 28.42
CA TYR A 315 14.49 5.99 28.03
C TYR A 315 14.98 7.27 27.33
N LEU A 316 14.16 7.86 26.44
CA LEU A 316 14.50 9.13 25.81
C LEU A 316 14.60 10.28 26.78
N GLU A 317 13.68 10.38 27.75
CA GLU A 317 13.73 11.42 28.78
C GLU A 317 15.03 11.37 29.58
N GLU A 318 15.49 10.17 29.92
CA GLU A 318 16.77 9.97 30.60
C GLU A 318 17.97 10.33 29.71
N THR A 319 17.92 9.92 28.42
CA THR A 319 19.04 10.08 27.48
C THR A 319 19.22 11.52 27.01
N PHE A 320 18.13 12.25 26.79
CA PHE A 320 18.14 13.62 26.22
C PHE A 320 17.63 14.70 27.18
N SER A 321 17.65 14.46 28.49
CA SER A 321 17.05 15.30 29.53
C SER A 321 17.28 16.82 29.40
N ASP A 322 18.46 17.22 28.90
CA ASP A 322 18.83 18.62 28.74
C ASP A 322 18.45 19.23 27.39
N GLN A 323 18.15 18.40 26.39
CA GLN A 323 17.98 18.83 24.99
C GLN A 323 16.54 18.67 24.49
N MET A 324 15.71 17.90 25.16
CA MET A 324 14.40 17.49 24.69
C MET A 324 13.31 17.67 25.74
N ASN A 325 12.10 17.97 25.30
CA ASN A 325 10.89 17.80 26.07
C ASN A 325 10.11 16.61 25.48
N THR A 326 9.54 15.76 26.32
CA THR A 326 8.58 14.75 25.88
C THR A 326 7.18 15.15 26.28
N ILE A 327 6.25 15.08 25.33
CA ILE A 327 4.83 15.20 25.60
C ILE A 327 4.30 13.77 25.59
N CYS A 328 3.98 13.25 26.78
CA CYS A 328 3.24 12.00 26.85
C CYS A 328 1.79 12.30 26.46
N CYS A 329 1.38 11.84 25.31
CA CYS A 329 0.03 12.06 24.89
C CYS A 329 -0.91 11.03 25.42
N VAL A 330 -1.88 11.58 25.92
CA VAL A 330 -3.24 11.18 26.17
C VAL A 330 -3.53 9.73 25.78
N SER A 331 -3.81 8.95 26.79
CA SER A 331 -4.52 7.68 26.66
C SER A 331 -5.86 7.91 25.97
N GLY A 332 -6.19 7.09 24.97
CA GLY A 332 -7.47 7.16 24.30
C GLY A 332 -7.46 7.96 23.00
N VAL A 333 -6.31 8.07 22.34
CA VAL A 333 -6.25 8.60 20.96
C VAL A 333 -6.85 7.56 20.02
N LYS A 334 -7.97 7.92 19.37
CA LYS A 334 -8.71 7.08 18.46
C LYS A 334 -8.76 7.74 17.08
N GLU A 335 -9.14 6.98 16.06
CA GLU A 335 -9.30 7.49 14.70
C GLU A 335 -10.11 8.80 14.64
N GLU A 336 -11.16 8.91 15.48
CA GLU A 336 -12.06 10.07 15.46
C GLU A 336 -11.45 11.36 16.03
N ASN A 337 -10.38 11.27 16.86
CA ASN A 337 -9.80 12.44 17.54
C ASN A 337 -8.31 12.68 17.24
N VAL A 338 -7.69 11.86 16.41
CA VAL A 338 -6.25 12.00 16.06
C VAL A 338 -5.93 13.37 15.49
N GLU A 339 -6.76 13.90 14.59
CA GLU A 339 -6.53 15.24 14.00
C GLU A 339 -6.51 16.32 15.05
N ASP A 340 -7.46 16.32 15.98
CA ASP A 340 -7.54 17.32 17.06
C ASP A 340 -6.32 17.20 17.98
N VAL A 341 -5.92 15.99 18.36
CA VAL A 341 -4.74 15.75 19.20
C VAL A 341 -3.46 16.18 18.49
N LEU A 342 -3.29 15.89 17.21
CA LEU A 342 -2.14 16.33 16.43
C LEU A 342 -2.07 17.86 16.35
N ASN A 343 -3.19 18.52 16.07
CA ASN A 343 -3.25 19.98 16.04
C ASN A 343 -2.90 20.61 17.41
N GLU A 344 -3.28 19.94 18.51
CA GLU A 344 -2.93 20.37 19.86
C GLU A 344 -1.43 20.23 20.12
N VAL A 345 -0.84 19.06 19.90
CA VAL A 345 0.60 18.85 20.16
C VAL A 345 1.50 19.66 19.24
N ILE A 346 1.09 19.93 18.00
CA ILE A 346 1.81 20.81 17.07
C ILE A 346 1.77 22.24 17.56
N ARG A 347 0.61 22.72 18.01
CA ARG A 347 0.46 24.06 18.63
C ARG A 347 1.31 24.21 19.87
N ASP A 348 1.44 23.14 20.66
CA ASP A 348 2.30 23.08 21.85
C ASP A 348 3.79 22.96 21.50
N GLY A 349 4.11 22.88 20.23
CA GLY A 349 5.46 22.96 19.69
C GLY A 349 6.14 21.63 19.45
N ALA A 350 5.39 20.57 19.19
CA ALA A 350 5.95 19.27 18.77
C ALA A 350 6.73 19.39 17.45
N ASP A 351 7.96 18.93 17.46
CA ASP A 351 8.82 18.84 16.28
C ASP A 351 8.78 17.43 15.66
N ILE A 352 8.54 16.41 16.52
CA ILE A 352 8.47 15.00 16.14
C ILE A 352 7.27 14.37 16.84
N VAL A 353 6.51 13.57 16.13
CA VAL A 353 5.38 12.79 16.66
C VAL A 353 5.57 11.32 16.34
N PHE A 354 5.54 10.46 17.36
CA PHE A 354 5.50 9.02 17.22
C PHE A 354 4.09 8.51 17.50
N GLU A 355 3.45 7.93 16.49
CA GLU A 355 2.19 7.22 16.59
C GLU A 355 2.48 5.74 16.75
N VAL A 356 1.95 5.11 17.81
CA VAL A 356 2.31 3.73 18.15
C VAL A 356 1.32 2.69 17.64
N ALA A 357 0.33 3.12 16.84
CA ALA A 357 -0.72 2.24 16.34
C ALA A 357 -1.11 2.60 14.90
N PRO A 358 -1.39 1.60 14.04
CA PRO A 358 -1.67 1.80 12.62
C PRO A 358 -2.96 2.59 12.34
N GLU A 359 -3.97 2.50 13.19
CA GLU A 359 -5.26 3.20 13.05
C GLU A 359 -5.13 4.72 13.04
N MET A 360 -4.04 5.27 13.54
CA MET A 360 -3.78 6.71 13.53
C MET A 360 -3.29 7.23 12.16
N MET A 361 -2.81 6.35 11.28
CA MET A 361 -2.17 6.73 10.02
C MET A 361 -3.08 7.57 9.13
N LYS A 362 -4.29 7.09 8.84
CA LYS A 362 -5.19 7.72 7.89
C LYS A 362 -5.60 9.14 8.30
N PRO A 363 -6.09 9.39 9.53
CA PRO A 363 -6.45 10.74 9.97
C PRO A 363 -5.23 11.68 10.07
N SER A 364 -4.02 11.15 10.22
CA SER A 364 -2.80 11.96 10.31
C SER A 364 -2.27 12.47 8.97
N LEU A 365 -2.70 11.89 7.85
CA LEU A 365 -2.18 12.24 6.51
C LEU A 365 -2.39 13.71 6.17
N LYS A 366 -3.56 14.25 6.44
CA LYS A 366 -3.88 15.66 6.20
C LYS A 366 -2.97 16.58 7.01
N ILE A 367 -2.82 16.30 8.29
CA ILE A 367 -1.96 17.07 9.19
C ILE A 367 -0.50 17.00 8.72
N ALA A 368 -0.02 15.83 8.33
CA ALA A 368 1.35 15.66 7.81
C ALA A 368 1.60 16.46 6.51
N VAL A 369 0.60 16.50 5.63
CA VAL A 369 0.66 17.29 4.38
C VAL A 369 0.62 18.81 4.67
N ASP A 370 -0.17 19.24 5.63
CA ASP A 370 -0.31 20.65 6.00
C ASP A 370 0.86 21.17 6.88
N HIS A 371 1.52 20.29 7.64
CA HIS A 371 2.64 20.61 8.53
C HIS A 371 3.92 19.81 8.18
N PRO A 372 4.52 20.00 7.00
CA PRO A 372 5.66 19.20 6.53
C PRO A 372 6.94 19.40 7.37
N ASP A 373 6.97 20.44 8.20
CA ASP A 373 8.08 20.71 9.13
C ASP A 373 8.05 19.76 10.34
N VAL A 374 6.87 19.29 10.75
CA VAL A 374 6.71 18.31 11.83
C VAL A 374 6.94 16.90 11.27
N LYS A 375 7.73 16.10 11.97
CA LYS A 375 8.05 14.73 11.55
C LYS A 375 7.09 13.74 12.23
N ILE A 376 6.11 13.24 11.47
CA ILE A 376 5.17 12.23 11.94
C ILE A 376 5.68 10.85 11.50
N LEU A 377 5.82 9.94 12.46
CA LEU A 377 6.23 8.56 12.25
C LEU A 377 5.16 7.63 12.85
N ASN A 378 4.66 6.69 12.06
CA ASN A 378 3.63 5.74 12.51
C ASN A 378 4.19 4.33 12.63
N CYS A 379 3.85 3.66 13.73
CA CYS A 379 4.28 2.28 13.99
C CYS A 379 3.44 1.28 13.21
N THR A 380 3.81 1.10 11.95
CA THR A 380 3.24 0.13 11.02
C THR A 380 4.26 -0.25 9.95
N LEU A 381 3.91 -1.19 9.09
CA LEU A 381 4.75 -1.68 8.00
C LEU A 381 3.95 -1.71 6.70
N ASN A 382 4.66 -1.68 5.55
CA ASN A 382 4.06 -1.74 4.21
C ASN A 382 3.04 -0.63 3.92
N THR A 383 3.44 0.63 4.16
CA THR A 383 2.56 1.79 3.95
C THR A 383 3.18 2.77 2.95
N PRO A 384 2.50 3.06 1.82
CA PRO A 384 3.06 3.84 0.72
C PRO A 384 2.78 5.35 0.84
N HIS A 385 2.95 5.95 2.03
CA HIS A 385 2.75 7.39 2.23
C HIS A 385 4.07 8.13 2.36
N LYS A 386 4.22 9.23 1.62
CA LYS A 386 5.47 10.02 1.58
C LYS A 386 5.64 10.95 2.78
N TYR A 387 4.55 11.51 3.28
CA TYR A 387 4.59 12.51 4.36
C TYR A 387 4.66 11.89 5.76
N ILE A 388 4.19 10.65 5.92
CA ILE A 388 4.32 9.89 7.15
C ILE A 388 5.26 8.73 6.88
N ARG A 389 6.41 8.69 7.55
CA ARG A 389 7.28 7.53 7.50
C ARG A 389 6.82 6.50 8.52
N THR A 390 6.98 5.24 8.18
CA THR A 390 6.60 4.17 9.08
C THR A 390 7.79 3.49 9.69
N TYR A 391 7.58 2.88 10.86
CA TYR A 391 8.60 2.14 11.55
C TYR A 391 8.03 0.86 12.15
N TYR A 392 8.84 -0.18 12.15
CA TYR A 392 8.55 -1.44 12.80
C TYR A 392 9.87 -2.14 13.13
N ALA A 393 9.83 -3.28 13.84
CA ALA A 393 11.03 -4.00 14.17
C ALA A 393 11.03 -5.44 13.63
N ARG A 394 12.21 -5.93 13.23
CA ARG A 394 12.40 -7.28 12.69
C ARG A 394 12.37 -8.34 13.79
N MET A 395 11.25 -8.51 14.45
CA MET A 395 11.06 -9.48 15.53
C MET A 395 11.34 -10.91 15.08
N TYR A 396 11.19 -11.22 13.82
CA TYR A 396 11.46 -12.53 13.25
C TYR A 396 12.90 -13.03 13.55
N GLU A 397 13.87 -12.11 13.72
CA GLU A 397 15.24 -12.47 14.09
C GLU A 397 15.31 -13.10 15.48
N ALA A 398 14.61 -12.52 16.48
CA ALA A 398 14.51 -13.09 17.82
C ALA A 398 13.63 -14.34 17.85
N LYS A 399 12.56 -14.37 17.06
CA LYS A 399 11.67 -15.55 16.94
C LYS A 399 12.41 -16.75 16.35
N PHE A 400 13.33 -16.55 15.40
CA PHE A 400 14.19 -17.63 14.94
C PHE A 400 15.00 -18.25 16.07
N ILE A 401 15.67 -17.44 16.91
CA ILE A 401 16.44 -17.92 18.06
C ILE A 401 15.52 -18.62 19.07
N ALA A 402 14.33 -18.07 19.33
CA ALA A 402 13.34 -18.70 20.21
C ALA A 402 12.94 -20.07 19.67
N GLY A 403 12.75 -20.18 18.35
CA GLY A 403 12.49 -21.47 17.66
C GLY A 403 13.62 -22.48 17.86
N VAL A 404 14.88 -22.05 17.72
CA VAL A 404 16.07 -22.89 17.97
C VAL A 404 16.05 -23.45 19.39
N ILE A 405 15.74 -22.62 20.39
CA ILE A 405 15.62 -23.05 21.78
C ILE A 405 14.46 -24.03 21.93
N ALA A 406 13.29 -23.73 21.36
CA ALA A 406 12.11 -24.58 21.43
C ALA A 406 12.31 -25.94 20.79
N GLY A 407 12.92 -26.00 19.61
CA GLY A 407 13.26 -27.24 18.92
C GLY A 407 14.23 -28.13 19.70
N ALA A 408 15.22 -27.51 20.37
CA ALA A 408 16.17 -28.22 21.21
C ALA A 408 15.56 -28.75 22.52
N LEU A 409 14.43 -28.19 22.99
CA LEU A 409 13.86 -28.48 24.30
C LEU A 409 12.52 -29.22 24.25
N THR A 410 11.91 -29.40 23.09
CA THR A 410 10.68 -30.19 22.98
C THR A 410 10.97 -31.68 23.18
N ASP A 411 10.13 -32.37 23.95
CA ASP A 411 10.30 -33.79 24.23
C ASP A 411 9.58 -34.69 23.21
N ASN A 412 8.62 -34.16 22.48
CA ASN A 412 7.73 -34.91 21.60
C ASN A 412 7.62 -34.33 20.19
N ASP A 413 8.57 -33.51 19.77
CA ASP A 413 8.62 -32.83 18.47
C ASP A 413 7.44 -31.85 18.22
N ARG A 414 6.65 -31.47 19.25
CA ARG A 414 5.50 -30.57 19.17
C ARG A 414 5.75 -29.30 19.93
N ILE A 415 5.48 -28.17 19.30
CA ILE A 415 5.71 -26.84 19.86
C ILE A 415 4.49 -25.99 19.49
N ALA A 416 3.98 -25.16 20.41
CA ALA A 416 2.93 -24.19 20.09
C ALA A 416 3.51 -22.83 19.73
N TYR A 417 2.90 -22.16 18.80
CA TYR A 417 3.04 -20.73 18.54
C TYR A 417 1.66 -20.09 18.64
N ILE A 418 1.47 -19.21 19.63
CA ILE A 418 0.25 -18.43 19.81
C ILE A 418 0.52 -17.06 19.20
N ALA A 419 -0.18 -16.75 18.11
CA ALA A 419 -0.10 -15.46 17.43
C ALA A 419 -1.32 -14.60 17.76
N ASP A 420 -1.19 -13.28 17.63
CA ASP A 420 -2.29 -12.36 17.90
C ASP A 420 -3.05 -12.01 16.62
N TYR A 421 -2.47 -11.16 15.79
CA TYR A 421 -3.12 -10.62 14.59
C TYR A 421 -2.41 -11.10 13.32
N PRO A 422 -3.13 -11.57 12.29
CA PRO A 422 -2.55 -11.91 10.99
C PRO A 422 -2.23 -10.62 10.20
N ILE A 423 -1.17 -9.92 10.59
CA ILE A 423 -0.71 -8.67 9.99
C ILE A 423 0.68 -8.82 9.35
N TYR A 424 1.07 -7.88 8.49
CA TYR A 424 2.41 -7.84 7.92
C TYR A 424 3.50 -7.93 8.99
N GLY A 425 4.48 -8.78 8.77
CA GLY A 425 5.55 -9.10 9.71
C GLY A 425 5.22 -10.20 10.73
N MET A 426 3.95 -10.47 11.07
CA MET A 426 3.58 -11.57 11.97
C MET A 426 3.80 -12.93 11.33
N ILE A 427 3.47 -13.07 10.04
CA ILE A 427 3.70 -14.34 9.31
C ILE A 427 5.20 -14.64 9.24
N ALA A 428 6.03 -13.62 9.02
CA ALA A 428 7.49 -13.78 9.07
C ALA A 428 7.98 -14.23 10.46
N ASN A 429 7.37 -13.73 11.55
CA ASN A 429 7.70 -14.17 12.92
C ASN A 429 7.41 -15.66 13.13
N ILE A 430 6.23 -16.12 12.69
CA ILE A 430 5.82 -17.54 12.76
C ILE A 430 6.76 -18.41 11.96
N ASN A 431 7.03 -18.04 10.71
CA ASN A 431 7.88 -18.78 9.80
C ASN A 431 9.32 -18.85 10.31
N ALA A 432 9.89 -17.75 10.78
CA ALA A 432 11.23 -17.72 11.35
C ALA A 432 11.34 -18.62 12.60
N PHE A 433 10.33 -18.59 13.47
CA PHE A 433 10.27 -19.49 14.62
C PHE A 433 10.26 -20.97 14.22
N ALA A 434 9.44 -21.30 13.21
CA ALA A 434 9.34 -22.67 12.72
C ALA A 434 10.63 -23.14 12.04
N LEU A 435 11.30 -22.28 11.26
CA LEU A 435 12.61 -22.55 10.70
C LEU A 435 13.66 -22.72 11.78
N GLY A 436 13.66 -21.88 12.84
CA GLY A 436 14.52 -22.02 13.99
C GLY A 436 14.30 -23.34 14.74
N ALA A 437 13.06 -23.76 14.91
CA ALA A 437 12.74 -25.06 15.54
C ALA A 437 13.28 -26.24 14.71
N SER A 438 13.14 -26.20 13.39
CA SER A 438 13.67 -27.24 12.51
C SER A 438 15.20 -27.25 12.44
N PHE A 439 15.86 -26.11 12.71
CA PHE A 439 17.32 -25.99 12.72
C PHE A 439 17.97 -26.92 13.78
N THR A 440 17.36 -27.06 14.96
CA THR A 440 17.82 -27.95 16.03
C THR A 440 17.07 -29.28 16.07
N ASN A 441 15.84 -29.33 15.57
CA ASN A 441 15.02 -30.54 15.52
C ASN A 441 14.27 -30.60 14.18
N PRO A 442 14.81 -31.28 13.14
CA PRO A 442 14.18 -31.38 11.83
C PRO A 442 12.79 -32.06 11.84
N ARG A 443 12.40 -32.74 12.92
CA ARG A 443 11.09 -33.38 13.08
C ARG A 443 10.07 -32.45 13.73
N ALA A 444 10.52 -31.33 14.32
CA ALA A 444 9.66 -30.43 15.06
C ALA A 444 8.52 -29.90 14.17
N LYS A 445 7.30 -29.97 14.72
CA LYS A 445 6.11 -29.34 14.16
C LYS A 445 5.66 -28.22 15.06
N VAL A 446 5.41 -27.05 14.44
CA VAL A 446 4.93 -25.84 15.11
C VAL A 446 3.42 -25.74 14.91
N TYR A 447 2.68 -25.96 15.98
CA TYR A 447 1.23 -25.83 16.01
C TYR A 447 0.85 -24.38 16.23
N LEU A 448 0.24 -23.79 15.20
CA LEU A 448 -0.18 -22.38 15.21
C LEU A 448 -1.63 -22.23 15.65
N GLU A 449 -1.84 -21.34 16.63
CA GLU A 449 -3.19 -20.88 16.99
C GLU A 449 -3.18 -19.36 17.16
N TRP A 450 -4.38 -18.75 16.99
CA TRP A 450 -4.54 -17.31 17.02
C TRP A 450 -5.39 -16.88 18.21
N SER A 451 -4.81 -16.04 19.08
CA SER A 451 -5.47 -15.55 20.29
C SER A 451 -6.69 -14.66 20.00
N THR A 452 -6.73 -14.06 18.82
CA THR A 452 -7.82 -13.18 18.36
C THR A 452 -8.94 -13.93 17.60
N LYS A 453 -8.85 -15.24 17.50
CA LYS A 453 -9.88 -16.06 16.86
C LYS A 453 -11.10 -16.25 17.78
N LYS A 454 -12.30 -16.22 17.24
CA LYS A 454 -13.52 -16.48 17.99
C LYS A 454 -13.49 -17.88 18.61
N GLY A 455 -13.75 -17.96 19.90
CA GLY A 455 -13.71 -19.22 20.63
C GLY A 455 -12.33 -19.75 20.98
N TYR A 456 -11.29 -18.90 20.89
CA TYR A 456 -9.93 -19.26 21.32
C TYR A 456 -9.90 -19.75 22.76
N ASP A 457 -9.26 -20.90 22.98
CA ASP A 457 -9.02 -21.49 24.30
C ASP A 457 -7.61 -22.13 24.27
N ARG A 458 -6.66 -21.46 24.89
CA ARG A 458 -5.25 -21.86 24.90
C ARG A 458 -5.03 -23.20 25.59
N GLU A 459 -5.63 -23.40 26.75
CA GLU A 459 -5.39 -24.60 27.57
C GLU A 459 -5.91 -25.84 26.84
N ARG A 460 -7.11 -25.75 26.31
CA ARG A 460 -7.69 -26.79 25.48
C ARG A 460 -6.81 -27.08 24.25
N PHE A 461 -6.34 -26.05 23.55
CA PHE A 461 -5.46 -26.23 22.38
C PHE A 461 -4.16 -26.97 22.72
N LEU A 462 -3.51 -26.62 23.86
CA LEU A 462 -2.28 -27.27 24.30
C LEU A 462 -2.50 -28.72 24.72
N GLU A 463 -3.61 -29.00 25.43
CA GLU A 463 -3.96 -30.37 25.87
C GLU A 463 -4.30 -31.28 24.69
N GLU A 464 -5.17 -30.85 23.78
CA GLU A 464 -5.58 -31.63 22.60
C GLU A 464 -4.38 -31.99 21.70
N ASN A 465 -3.37 -31.13 21.63
CA ASN A 465 -2.17 -31.35 20.83
C ASN A 465 -0.98 -31.93 21.62
N ASN A 466 -1.14 -32.16 22.95
CA ASN A 466 -0.09 -32.65 23.83
C ASN A 466 1.20 -31.81 23.74
N ILE A 467 1.09 -30.49 23.96
CA ILE A 467 2.18 -29.54 23.82
C ILE A 467 2.59 -28.99 25.19
N SER A 468 3.89 -28.98 25.44
CA SER A 468 4.48 -28.41 26.68
C SER A 468 5.34 -27.18 26.43
N VAL A 469 5.91 -27.00 25.22
CA VAL A 469 6.76 -25.85 24.86
C VAL A 469 5.95 -24.89 24.02
N VAL A 470 5.86 -23.63 24.48
CA VAL A 470 4.94 -22.61 23.92
C VAL A 470 5.68 -21.31 23.69
N SER A 471 5.54 -20.74 22.48
CA SER A 471 5.82 -19.33 22.20
C SER A 471 4.50 -18.56 22.21
N ASP A 472 4.41 -17.56 23.06
CA ASP A 472 3.21 -16.73 23.27
C ASP A 472 3.59 -15.24 23.13
N GLN A 473 2.75 -14.32 23.60
CA GLN A 473 3.04 -12.88 23.59
C GLN A 473 4.41 -12.57 24.19
N ASP A 474 5.13 -11.61 23.61
CA ASP A 474 6.54 -11.38 23.95
C ASP A 474 6.76 -10.57 25.23
N MET A 475 5.74 -9.86 25.68
CA MET A 475 5.80 -8.99 26.85
C MET A 475 4.48 -9.04 27.63
N ILE A 476 4.53 -8.72 28.90
CA ILE A 476 3.35 -8.52 29.75
C ILE A 476 3.47 -7.19 30.50
N THR A 477 2.35 -6.58 30.86
CA THR A 477 2.34 -5.40 31.69
C THR A 477 2.83 -5.75 33.12
N PRO A 478 3.44 -4.80 33.87
CA PRO A 478 3.94 -5.04 35.23
C PRO A 478 2.87 -5.53 36.22
N ASN A 479 1.61 -5.19 35.94
CA ASN A 479 0.48 -5.57 36.80
C ASN A 479 -0.03 -6.99 36.51
N SER A 480 0.46 -7.65 35.47
CA SER A 480 0.10 -9.04 35.16
C SER A 480 0.86 -10.02 36.04
N ALA A 481 0.13 -10.85 36.75
CA ALA A 481 0.69 -11.98 37.51
C ALA A 481 1.01 -13.20 36.63
N ASN A 482 0.68 -13.14 35.35
CA ASN A 482 0.87 -14.22 34.39
C ASN A 482 2.36 -14.41 34.09
N ARG A 483 2.84 -15.66 34.11
CA ARG A 483 4.20 -16.03 33.70
C ARG A 483 4.26 -16.65 32.28
N GLN A 484 3.16 -16.71 31.59
CA GLN A 484 3.03 -17.33 30.27
C GLN A 484 3.29 -16.28 29.17
N PHE A 485 4.55 -15.91 29.01
CA PHE A 485 5.00 -14.92 28.00
C PHE A 485 6.35 -15.35 27.40
N GLY A 486 6.64 -14.86 26.23
CA GLY A 486 7.81 -15.22 25.45
C GLY A 486 7.80 -16.71 25.10
N LEU A 487 8.94 -17.37 25.28
CA LEU A 487 9.06 -18.81 25.17
C LEU A 487 9.06 -19.43 26.57
N TYR A 488 8.15 -20.34 26.84
CA TYR A 488 8.05 -21.03 28.12
C TYR A 488 7.71 -22.52 27.95
N ARG A 489 7.91 -23.27 29.03
CA ARG A 489 7.52 -24.67 29.11
C ARG A 489 6.56 -24.87 30.26
N VAL A 490 5.57 -25.73 30.10
CA VAL A 490 4.64 -26.15 31.15
C VAL A 490 5.04 -27.54 31.62
N GLU A 491 5.46 -27.65 32.91
CA GLU A 491 5.80 -28.90 33.56
C GLU A 491 5.03 -29.06 34.88
N ASN A 492 4.29 -30.15 35.03
CA ASN A 492 3.53 -30.44 36.23
C ASN A 492 2.68 -29.25 36.74
N GLY A 493 2.02 -28.53 35.81
CA GLY A 493 1.20 -27.36 36.09
C GLY A 493 1.99 -26.09 36.46
N ARG A 494 3.32 -26.09 36.28
CA ARG A 494 4.18 -24.91 36.51
C ARG A 494 4.71 -24.38 35.18
N THR A 495 4.72 -23.06 35.06
CA THR A 495 5.33 -22.36 33.91
C THR A 495 6.79 -22.06 34.20
N LEU A 496 7.68 -22.53 33.34
CA LEU A 496 9.12 -22.26 33.34
C LEU A 496 9.44 -21.36 32.14
N ASN A 497 9.74 -20.09 32.37
CA ASN A 497 10.19 -19.19 31.32
C ASN A 497 11.56 -19.63 30.77
N LEU A 498 11.71 -19.69 29.46
CA LEU A 498 12.92 -20.12 28.77
C LEU A 498 13.63 -18.93 28.10
N ALA A 499 12.91 -18.16 27.30
CA ALA A 499 13.47 -16.98 26.63
C ALA A 499 12.39 -15.92 26.41
N MET A 500 12.83 -14.68 26.28
CA MET A 500 11.94 -13.55 26.02
C MET A 500 12.56 -12.66 24.94
N PRO A 501 11.93 -12.53 23.77
CA PRO A 501 12.26 -11.48 22.82
C PRO A 501 12.01 -10.10 23.42
N LEU A 502 12.80 -9.12 23.04
CA LEU A 502 12.72 -7.76 23.54
C LEU A 502 12.53 -6.75 22.42
N TRP A 503 11.64 -5.81 22.65
CA TRP A 503 11.45 -4.61 21.85
C TRP A 503 12.18 -3.44 22.54
N ASN A 504 13.28 -2.98 21.97
CA ASN A 504 14.05 -1.84 22.51
C ASN A 504 13.65 -0.56 21.77
N TRP A 505 12.41 -0.12 21.94
CA TRP A 505 11.90 1.09 21.27
C TRP A 505 12.71 2.33 21.63
N GLY A 506 13.27 2.42 22.83
CA GLY A 506 14.14 3.53 23.23
C GLY A 506 15.34 3.69 22.29
N ILE A 507 15.99 2.59 21.91
CA ILE A 507 17.11 2.60 20.96
C ILE A 507 16.65 3.01 19.56
N PHE A 508 15.45 2.59 19.13
CA PHE A 508 14.88 3.03 17.87
C PHE A 508 14.68 4.56 17.87
N TYR A 509 14.00 5.06 18.90
CA TYR A 509 13.70 6.49 19.03
C TYR A 509 14.96 7.34 19.12
N GLU A 510 15.94 6.92 19.93
CA GLU A 510 17.23 7.59 20.06
C GLU A 510 17.91 7.77 18.69
N LYS A 511 18.07 6.67 17.94
CA LYS A 511 18.72 6.70 16.62
C LYS A 511 17.93 7.50 15.61
N MET A 512 16.61 7.44 15.64
CA MET A 512 15.75 8.22 14.77
C MET A 512 15.89 9.73 15.06
N ILE A 513 15.86 10.13 16.31
CA ILE A 513 16.06 11.52 16.72
C ILE A 513 17.46 12.00 16.33
N GLN A 514 18.49 11.20 16.53
CA GLN A 514 19.87 11.52 16.09
C GLN A 514 19.92 11.72 14.56
N SER A 515 19.23 10.89 13.77
CA SER A 515 19.13 11.02 12.31
C SER A 515 18.43 12.33 11.91
N ILE A 516 17.35 12.71 12.60
CA ILE A 516 16.63 13.96 12.35
C ILE A 516 17.50 15.16 12.67
N LEU A 517 18.15 15.18 13.83
CA LEU A 517 19.04 16.26 14.26
C LEU A 517 20.28 16.41 13.37
N ALA A 518 20.81 15.31 12.86
CA ALA A 518 21.94 15.30 11.93
C ALA A 518 21.55 15.69 10.49
N GLY A 519 20.25 15.79 10.17
CA GLY A 519 19.72 16.09 8.85
C GLY A 519 19.74 14.92 7.87
N SER A 520 20.22 13.72 8.28
CA SER A 520 20.23 12.52 7.43
C SER A 520 18.80 12.02 7.13
N TYR A 521 17.88 12.19 8.04
CA TYR A 521 16.46 11.92 7.82
C TYR A 521 15.91 12.63 6.57
N GLN A 522 16.24 13.92 6.38
CA GLN A 522 15.77 14.68 5.22
C GLN A 522 16.45 14.24 3.92
N THR A 523 17.76 13.96 3.96
CA THR A 523 18.52 13.53 2.77
C THR A 523 18.09 12.17 2.27
N GLU A 524 17.77 11.22 3.14
CA GLU A 524 17.17 9.94 2.77
C GLU A 524 15.85 10.15 2.01
N GLY A 525 14.97 11.02 2.51
CA GLY A 525 13.68 11.30 1.90
C GLY A 525 13.73 12.03 0.55
N ASN A 526 14.75 12.85 0.33
CA ASN A 526 14.89 13.62 -0.91
C ASN A 526 15.46 12.80 -2.08
N SER A 527 16.21 11.73 -1.79
CA SER A 527 16.83 10.86 -2.80
C SER A 527 15.92 9.73 -3.27
N GLU A 528 14.88 9.41 -2.51
CA GLU A 528 13.96 8.32 -2.80
C GLU A 528 12.60 8.86 -3.27
N GLU A 529 12.11 8.36 -4.40
CA GLU A 529 10.73 8.63 -4.87
C GLU A 529 9.70 7.75 -4.14
N ARG A 530 10.16 6.71 -3.43
CA ARG A 530 9.35 5.76 -2.66
C ARG A 530 9.05 6.28 -1.25
N ALA A 531 8.00 5.76 -0.63
CA ALA A 531 7.72 5.94 0.80
C ALA A 531 8.75 5.14 1.63
N LEU A 532 9.28 5.72 2.71
CA LEU A 532 10.29 5.06 3.54
C LEU A 532 9.66 4.40 4.75
N ASN A 533 9.95 3.10 4.90
CA ASN A 533 9.56 2.30 6.04
C ASN A 533 10.82 1.78 6.75
N TYR A 534 11.00 2.16 8.02
CA TYR A 534 12.12 1.70 8.84
C TYR A 534 11.80 0.33 9.45
N TRP A 535 12.58 -0.67 9.10
CA TRP A 535 12.40 -2.03 9.61
C TRP A 535 13.69 -2.54 10.21
N TRP A 536 14.03 -2.02 11.39
CA TRP A 536 15.28 -2.29 12.08
C TRP A 536 15.20 -3.52 12.97
N GLY A 537 16.33 -4.22 13.14
CA GLY A 537 16.43 -5.47 13.86
C GLY A 537 17.54 -5.49 14.93
N MET A 538 18.10 -6.68 15.12
CA MET A 538 19.18 -6.91 16.09
C MET A 538 20.46 -6.14 15.76
N SER A 539 20.79 -5.96 14.49
CA SER A 539 21.94 -5.15 14.03
C SER A 539 21.87 -3.72 14.54
N ALA A 540 20.69 -3.14 14.57
CA ALA A 540 20.43 -1.81 15.12
C ALA A 540 20.27 -1.78 16.65
N GLY A 541 20.14 -2.94 17.30
CA GLY A 541 19.85 -3.06 18.72
C GLY A 541 18.38 -2.84 19.11
N VAL A 542 17.49 -2.71 18.11
CA VAL A 542 16.03 -2.51 18.32
C VAL A 542 15.35 -3.79 18.79
N ILE A 543 15.88 -4.93 18.39
CA ILE A 543 15.45 -6.25 18.85
C ILE A 543 16.60 -6.92 19.62
N ASP A 544 16.25 -7.59 20.68
CA ASP A 544 17.16 -8.44 21.46
C ASP A 544 16.43 -9.69 21.99
N MET A 545 17.17 -10.56 22.67
CA MET A 545 16.68 -11.79 23.28
C MET A 545 17.33 -11.99 24.65
N ILE A 546 16.53 -12.29 25.66
CA ILE A 546 16.98 -12.72 26.98
C ILE A 546 16.70 -14.21 27.14
N CYS A 547 17.72 -14.98 27.51
CA CYS A 547 17.58 -16.38 27.88
C CYS A 547 17.55 -16.54 29.39
N SER A 548 16.59 -17.31 29.88
CA SER A 548 16.49 -17.69 31.31
C SER A 548 17.57 -18.69 31.69
N ASN A 549 17.86 -18.76 33.00
CA ASN A 549 18.73 -19.80 33.57
C ASN A 549 18.11 -21.20 33.46
N ASN A 550 16.83 -21.33 33.18
CA ASN A 550 16.17 -22.61 32.93
C ASN A 550 16.58 -23.27 31.57
N VAL A 551 17.19 -22.49 30.67
CA VAL A 551 17.72 -23.03 29.45
C VAL A 551 19.07 -23.71 29.70
N PRO A 552 19.26 -24.99 29.28
CA PRO A 552 20.53 -25.71 29.42
C PRO A 552 21.70 -24.93 28.83
N GLY A 553 22.84 -24.98 29.49
CA GLY A 553 24.02 -24.15 29.17
C GLY A 553 24.52 -24.32 27.72
N GLY A 554 24.36 -25.52 27.12
CA GLY A 554 24.69 -25.77 25.68
C GLY A 554 23.78 -25.00 24.75
N VAL A 555 22.46 -25.06 24.99
CA VAL A 555 21.46 -24.39 24.18
C VAL A 555 21.57 -22.87 24.34
N ARG A 556 21.80 -22.38 25.56
CA ARG A 556 22.03 -20.95 25.82
C ARG A 556 23.25 -20.42 25.04
N ARG A 557 24.40 -21.13 25.06
CA ARG A 557 25.58 -20.74 24.26
C ARG A 557 25.27 -20.70 22.78
N LEU A 558 24.50 -21.68 22.25
CA LEU A 558 24.07 -21.65 20.85
C LEU A 558 23.21 -20.41 20.55
N ALA A 559 22.24 -20.09 21.39
CA ALA A 559 21.43 -18.90 21.26
C ALA A 559 22.26 -17.60 21.27
N ASP A 560 23.26 -17.50 22.18
CA ASP A 560 24.17 -16.35 22.25
C ASP A 560 25.04 -16.21 20.99
N HIS A 561 25.52 -17.32 20.41
CA HIS A 561 26.24 -17.30 19.15
C HIS A 561 25.35 -16.85 17.98
N LEU A 562 24.15 -17.43 17.85
CA LEU A 562 23.19 -17.04 16.80
C LEU A 562 22.81 -15.55 16.91
N LYS A 563 22.59 -15.07 18.12
CA LYS A 563 22.33 -13.65 18.38
C LYS A 563 23.49 -12.76 17.90
N SER A 564 24.75 -13.16 18.18
CA SER A 564 25.92 -12.44 17.71
C SER A 564 26.03 -12.42 16.19
N ASP A 565 25.78 -13.56 15.55
CA ASP A 565 25.97 -13.73 14.12
C ASP A 565 24.82 -13.06 13.32
N ILE A 566 23.59 -13.09 13.84
CA ILE A 566 22.46 -12.32 13.26
C ILE A 566 22.74 -10.82 13.36
N ARG A 567 23.27 -10.33 14.49
CA ARG A 567 23.64 -8.92 14.64
C ARG A 567 24.69 -8.44 13.63
N LYS A 568 25.60 -9.32 13.23
CA LYS A 568 26.63 -9.03 12.23
C LYS A 568 26.15 -9.23 10.79
N GLY A 569 25.01 -9.87 10.61
CA GLY A 569 24.51 -10.27 9.29
C GLY A 569 25.16 -11.55 8.73
N ASP A 570 25.91 -12.28 9.55
CA ASP A 570 26.55 -13.54 9.16
C ASP A 570 25.53 -14.68 9.02
N ILE A 571 24.42 -14.60 9.78
CA ILE A 571 23.28 -15.52 9.70
C ILE A 571 22.01 -14.71 9.40
N VAL A 572 21.25 -15.19 8.41
CA VAL A 572 19.94 -14.65 8.03
C VAL A 572 18.90 -15.76 8.22
N PRO A 573 17.83 -15.54 9.01
CA PRO A 573 16.81 -16.57 9.28
C PRO A 573 16.17 -17.17 8.02
N PHE A 574 15.96 -16.36 6.98
CA PHE A 574 15.36 -16.78 5.71
C PHE A 574 16.44 -16.99 4.63
N TYR A 575 17.33 -17.94 4.85
CA TYR A 575 18.38 -18.31 3.92
C TYR A 575 18.22 -19.76 3.46
N GLY A 576 18.47 -20.02 2.17
CA GLY A 576 18.45 -21.37 1.59
C GLY A 576 17.07 -21.80 1.13
N GLU A 577 16.90 -23.09 0.82
CA GLU A 577 15.62 -23.65 0.34
C GLU A 577 14.55 -23.59 1.43
N ILE A 578 13.43 -22.92 1.12
CA ILE A 578 12.27 -22.80 2.00
C ILE A 578 11.04 -23.20 1.22
N TYR A 579 10.27 -24.13 1.78
CA TYR A 579 9.03 -24.63 1.20
C TYR A 579 7.81 -24.20 2.03
N SER A 580 6.72 -23.83 1.35
CA SER A 580 5.43 -23.60 2.00
C SER A 580 4.76 -24.93 2.41
N GLN A 581 3.66 -24.84 3.17
CA GLN A 581 2.83 -26.01 3.53
C GLN A 581 2.38 -26.80 2.30
N ASP A 582 2.13 -26.14 1.17
CA ASP A 582 1.72 -26.74 -0.11
C ASP A 582 2.87 -27.33 -0.92
N LYS A 583 4.09 -27.37 -0.33
CA LYS A 583 5.30 -27.85 -0.97
C LYS A 583 5.80 -27.00 -2.15
N GLU A 584 5.37 -25.77 -2.24
CA GLU A 584 5.92 -24.81 -3.18
C GLU A 584 7.27 -24.27 -2.70
N LEU A 585 8.23 -24.14 -3.61
CA LEU A 585 9.54 -23.54 -3.32
C LEU A 585 9.40 -22.02 -3.24
N ARG A 586 9.47 -21.47 -2.04
CA ARG A 586 9.34 -20.04 -1.77
C ARG A 586 10.69 -19.31 -1.73
N ASN A 587 11.78 -19.98 -1.41
CA ASN A 587 13.13 -19.44 -1.54
C ASN A 587 14.10 -20.48 -2.11
N LYS A 588 15.07 -20.01 -2.90
CA LYS A 588 16.03 -20.87 -3.60
C LYS A 588 17.21 -21.21 -2.70
N LYS A 589 17.89 -22.30 -3.05
CA LYS A 589 19.13 -22.74 -2.40
C LYS A 589 20.20 -21.62 -2.45
N ASP A 590 20.94 -21.46 -1.35
CA ASP A 590 22.07 -20.54 -1.21
C ASP A 590 21.74 -19.06 -1.47
N VAL A 591 20.48 -18.68 -1.29
CA VAL A 591 20.01 -17.29 -1.43
C VAL A 591 19.31 -16.84 -0.15
N ALA A 592 19.60 -15.62 0.29
CA ALA A 592 18.80 -14.94 1.31
C ALA A 592 17.52 -14.36 0.66
N MET A 593 16.39 -14.54 1.31
CA MET A 593 15.14 -13.93 0.87
C MET A 593 15.22 -12.41 0.96
N LYS A 594 14.62 -11.71 0.02
CA LYS A 594 14.60 -10.25 0.03
C LYS A 594 13.76 -9.71 1.18
N PRO A 595 14.12 -8.56 1.75
CA PRO A 595 13.34 -7.95 2.82
C PRO A 595 11.87 -7.70 2.45
N GLU A 596 11.60 -7.29 1.22
CA GLU A 596 10.27 -7.05 0.70
C GLU A 596 9.45 -8.36 0.68
N ASP A 597 10.03 -9.46 0.20
CA ASP A 597 9.37 -10.77 0.16
C ASP A 597 9.10 -11.31 1.59
N ILE A 598 9.96 -10.96 2.56
CA ILE A 598 9.75 -11.31 3.98
C ILE A 598 8.61 -10.47 4.58
N MET A 599 8.56 -9.18 4.26
CA MET A 599 7.52 -8.27 4.74
C MET A 599 6.14 -8.69 4.25
N GLU A 600 6.04 -9.06 2.98
CA GLU A 600 4.79 -9.40 2.29
C GLU A 600 4.39 -10.88 2.41
N MET A 601 5.04 -11.65 3.33
CA MET A 601 4.68 -13.06 3.52
C MET A 601 3.21 -13.25 3.87
N ASP A 602 2.52 -14.05 3.06
CA ASP A 602 1.13 -14.47 3.19
C ASP A 602 0.95 -16.00 3.26
N TRP A 603 2.05 -16.75 3.42
CA TRP A 603 2.13 -18.21 3.43
C TRP A 603 2.91 -18.74 4.64
N LEU A 604 2.66 -19.97 5.03
CA LEU A 604 3.32 -20.65 6.16
C LEU A 604 4.31 -21.72 5.67
N VAL A 605 5.43 -21.88 6.39
CA VAL A 605 6.44 -22.91 6.08
C VAL A 605 5.93 -24.33 6.40
N GLU A 606 6.50 -25.34 5.73
CA GLU A 606 6.05 -26.72 5.70
C GLU A 606 5.96 -27.43 7.05
N ASN A 607 6.66 -26.98 8.06
CA ASN A 607 6.63 -27.57 9.40
C ASN A 607 5.65 -26.87 10.36
N VAL A 608 4.90 -25.88 9.90
CA VAL A 608 3.78 -25.28 10.62
C VAL A 608 2.52 -26.11 10.43
N VAL A 609 1.77 -26.35 11.50
CA VAL A 609 0.45 -26.99 11.53
C VAL A 609 -0.58 -25.96 11.95
N GLY A 610 -1.46 -25.57 11.05
CA GLY A 610 -2.44 -24.49 11.24
C GLY A 610 -2.58 -23.68 9.96
N SER A 611 -3.36 -22.61 9.99
CA SER A 611 -3.60 -21.73 8.84
C SER A 611 -3.67 -20.27 9.26
N ILE A 612 -3.54 -19.36 8.30
CA ILE A 612 -3.86 -17.93 8.47
C ILE A 612 -5.40 -17.84 8.53
N PRO A 613 -5.99 -17.16 9.53
CA PRO A 613 -7.44 -17.12 9.69
C PRO A 613 -8.09 -16.16 8.70
N SER A 614 -9.27 -16.50 8.23
CA SER A 614 -10.10 -15.56 7.49
C SER A 614 -10.70 -14.50 8.42
N MET A 615 -11.00 -13.32 7.87
CA MET A 615 -11.49 -12.15 8.61
C MET A 615 -12.72 -12.46 9.48
N ASP A 616 -13.68 -13.22 8.96
CA ASP A 616 -14.94 -13.58 9.63
C ASP A 616 -14.74 -14.47 10.88
N THR A 617 -13.60 -15.17 10.96
CA THR A 617 -13.25 -16.02 12.12
C THR A 617 -12.64 -15.23 13.27
N LEU A 618 -12.24 -14.00 13.05
CA LEU A 618 -11.62 -13.13 14.06
C LEU A 618 -12.69 -12.40 14.91
N ILE A 619 -12.33 -12.06 16.15
CA ILE A 619 -13.14 -11.17 16.99
C ILE A 619 -13.23 -9.77 16.39
N ASP A 620 -14.31 -9.02 16.63
CA ASP A 620 -14.57 -7.74 16.00
C ASP A 620 -13.45 -6.72 16.17
N ALA A 621 -12.84 -6.66 17.36
CA ALA A 621 -11.71 -5.77 17.63
C ALA A 621 -10.47 -6.10 16.77
N ALA A 622 -10.28 -7.36 16.40
CA ALA A 622 -9.17 -7.78 15.54
C ALA A 622 -9.46 -7.51 14.06
N GLN A 623 -10.71 -7.60 13.65
CA GLN A 623 -11.10 -7.34 12.25
C GLN A 623 -10.69 -5.94 11.80
N THR A 624 -10.89 -4.92 12.63
CA THR A 624 -10.49 -3.54 12.32
C THR A 624 -8.97 -3.42 12.06
N VAL A 625 -8.14 -4.05 12.90
CA VAL A 625 -6.68 -4.02 12.73
C VAL A 625 -6.25 -4.76 11.46
N VAL A 626 -6.87 -5.91 11.19
CA VAL A 626 -6.55 -6.75 10.03
C VAL A 626 -7.02 -6.10 8.73
N GLN A 627 -8.16 -5.40 8.71
CA GLN A 627 -8.59 -4.59 7.56
C GLN A 627 -7.55 -3.53 7.16
N LEU A 628 -6.86 -2.93 8.13
CA LEU A 628 -5.87 -1.90 7.88
C LEU A 628 -4.52 -2.47 7.42
N LYS A 629 -4.09 -3.62 7.95
CA LYS A 629 -2.73 -4.14 7.83
C LYS A 629 -2.65 -5.66 7.73
N GLY A 630 -3.77 -6.30 7.50
CA GLY A 630 -3.85 -7.75 7.52
C GLY A 630 -3.28 -8.43 6.30
N VAL A 631 -2.86 -9.67 6.53
CA VAL A 631 -2.60 -10.67 5.51
C VAL A 631 -3.86 -11.53 5.44
N GLU A 632 -4.58 -11.48 4.34
CA GLU A 632 -5.75 -12.31 4.11
C GLU A 632 -5.36 -13.62 3.44
N GLU A 633 -6.06 -14.70 3.77
CA GLU A 633 -5.96 -15.95 3.00
C GLU A 633 -6.43 -15.65 1.57
N THR A 634 -5.51 -15.70 0.62
CA THR A 634 -5.85 -15.60 -0.81
C THR A 634 -6.73 -16.82 -1.18
N LYS A 635 -8.00 -16.56 -1.46
CA LYS A 635 -8.96 -17.58 -1.91
C LYS A 635 -8.65 -18.06 -3.32
#